data_ee4f4c588537572d998c9982660a45b3
#
_entry.id   ee4f4c588537572d998c9982660a45b3
#
_cell.length_a   1.000
_cell.length_b   1.000
_cell.length_c   1.000
_cell.angle_alpha   90.00
_cell.angle_beta   90.00
_cell.angle_gamma   90.00
#
_symmetry.space_group_name_H-M   'P 1'
#
loop_
_entity.id
_entity.type
_entity.pdbx_description
1 polymer ?
#
loop_
_entity_poly.entity_id
_entity_poly.type
_entity_poly.pdbx_seq_one_letter_code
_entity_poly.pdbx_strand_id
1 'polypeptide(L)'
;MSIHRDQILKCACDLYLSDGIEGFSMRKLAKCVGCTAPALYRHYENKEEVIQEVVAEAYRHFTQYLYRALEGQTPVERFVLAGRSYFDFAMEQPALYEIIYLPTELLGSHTHEPLMTDQVCAIGQFWTDRVREMMDAGYLREGDPYQVSMTLWAHAHGLISIYYRGLLPVENKEDLRLLMTESFLRMMEGLGTEKYEEVAKGAHAARNLEPSKA
;
A
#
# COMPACT_ATOMS: atom_id res chain seq x y z
N MET A 1 22.85 19.66 -21.17
CA MET A 1 21.93 19.73 -20.03
C MET A 1 22.19 18.51 -19.16
N SER A 2 22.46 18.70 -17.87
CA SER A 2 22.54 17.58 -16.92
C SER A 2 21.12 17.04 -16.73
N ILE A 3 20.90 15.78 -17.03
CA ILE A 3 19.60 15.11 -16.82
C ILE A 3 19.56 14.74 -15.33
N HIS A 4 18.54 15.23 -14.62
CA HIS A 4 18.36 14.88 -13.22
C HIS A 4 17.60 13.54 -13.12
N ARG A 5 18.08 12.62 -12.28
CA ARG A 5 17.50 11.30 -12.05
C ARG A 5 16.02 11.39 -11.66
N ASP A 6 15.65 12.36 -10.82
CA ASP A 6 14.26 12.60 -10.40
C ASP A 6 13.34 12.94 -11.58
N GLN A 7 13.85 13.67 -12.59
CA GLN A 7 13.07 13.96 -13.80
C GLN A 7 12.85 12.72 -14.67
N ILE A 8 13.87 11.86 -14.77
CA ILE A 8 13.73 10.57 -15.47
C ILE A 8 12.68 9.73 -14.76
N LEU A 9 12.75 9.63 -13.44
CA LEU A 9 11.88 8.81 -12.64
C LEU A 9 10.42 9.29 -12.71
N LYS A 10 10.20 10.61 -12.61
CA LYS A 10 8.88 11.19 -12.79
C LYS A 10 8.30 10.87 -14.16
N CYS A 11 9.04 11.10 -15.24
CA CYS A 11 8.61 10.75 -16.59
C CYS A 11 8.36 9.24 -16.75
N ALA A 12 9.16 8.40 -16.09
CA ALA A 12 8.99 6.95 -16.12
C ALA A 12 7.69 6.53 -15.43
N CYS A 13 7.39 7.10 -14.25
CA CYS A 13 6.13 6.88 -13.56
C CYS A 13 4.94 7.31 -14.45
N ASP A 14 4.95 8.55 -14.94
CA ASP A 14 3.88 9.08 -15.78
C ASP A 14 3.63 8.21 -17.03
N LEU A 15 4.72 7.79 -17.70
CA LEU A 15 4.64 6.96 -18.89
C LEU A 15 4.14 5.54 -18.56
N TYR A 16 4.61 4.99 -17.45
CA TYR A 16 4.16 3.68 -17.00
C TYR A 16 2.66 3.67 -16.71
N LEU A 17 2.15 4.73 -16.06
CA LEU A 17 0.75 4.90 -15.71
C LEU A 17 -0.14 5.13 -16.93
N SER A 18 0.34 5.86 -17.94
CA SER A 18 -0.44 6.15 -19.14
C SER A 18 -0.47 5.00 -20.13
N ASP A 19 0.64 4.32 -20.33
CA ASP A 19 0.85 3.38 -21.42
C ASP A 19 0.99 1.93 -20.98
N GLY A 20 1.06 1.70 -19.67
CA GLY A 20 1.35 0.40 -19.08
C GLY A 20 2.77 -0.09 -19.42
N ILE A 21 3.10 -1.29 -18.97
CA ILE A 21 4.43 -1.88 -19.23
C ILE A 21 4.64 -2.21 -20.72
N GLU A 22 3.60 -2.66 -21.41
CA GLU A 22 3.66 -2.99 -22.83
C GLU A 22 3.92 -1.75 -23.69
N GLY A 23 3.33 -0.62 -23.30
CA GLY A 23 3.50 0.65 -23.98
C GLY A 23 4.77 1.41 -23.60
N PHE A 24 5.46 1.02 -22.51
CA PHE A 24 6.67 1.66 -22.02
C PHE A 24 7.87 1.36 -22.93
N SER A 25 8.63 2.39 -23.31
CA SER A 25 9.88 2.22 -24.02
C SER A 25 10.89 3.32 -23.70
N MET A 26 12.19 2.99 -23.76
CA MET A 26 13.29 3.95 -23.57
C MET A 26 13.23 5.13 -24.55
N ARG A 27 12.69 4.93 -25.74
CA ARG A 27 12.49 6.03 -26.73
C ARG A 27 11.40 7.00 -26.29
N LYS A 28 10.27 6.49 -25.75
CA LYS A 28 9.19 7.33 -25.21
C LYS A 28 9.67 8.07 -23.97
N LEU A 29 10.40 7.38 -23.09
CA LEU A 29 10.99 7.98 -21.89
C LEU A 29 11.97 9.11 -22.26
N ALA A 30 12.86 8.89 -23.23
CA ALA A 30 13.77 9.92 -23.72
C ALA A 30 13.02 11.15 -24.25
N LYS A 31 11.93 10.93 -24.99
CA LYS A 31 11.07 12.01 -25.48
C LYS A 31 10.40 12.77 -24.33
N CYS A 32 9.90 12.08 -23.30
CA CYS A 32 9.30 12.71 -22.13
C CYS A 32 10.32 13.56 -21.35
N VAL A 33 11.51 13.03 -21.12
CA VAL A 33 12.60 13.71 -20.39
C VAL A 33 13.20 14.87 -21.22
N GLY A 34 12.98 14.90 -22.54
CA GLY A 34 13.58 15.88 -23.44
C GLY A 34 15.06 15.60 -23.75
N CYS A 35 15.44 14.32 -23.81
CA CYS A 35 16.81 13.89 -24.08
C CYS A 35 16.87 12.84 -25.20
N THR A 36 18.07 12.33 -25.48
CA THR A 36 18.26 11.23 -26.44
C THR A 36 18.27 9.88 -25.72
N ALA A 37 17.83 8.82 -26.39
CA ALA A 37 17.86 7.47 -25.81
C ALA A 37 19.28 7.05 -25.37
N PRO A 38 20.37 7.32 -26.13
CA PRO A 38 21.72 7.07 -25.63
C PRO A 38 22.08 7.82 -24.35
N ALA A 39 21.46 8.97 -24.08
CA ALA A 39 21.67 9.68 -22.81
C ALA A 39 21.04 8.97 -21.61
N LEU A 40 19.90 8.31 -21.80
CA LEU A 40 19.27 7.47 -20.79
C LEU A 40 20.07 6.21 -20.50
N TYR A 41 20.64 5.57 -21.53
CA TYR A 41 21.47 4.37 -21.39
C TYR A 41 22.82 4.62 -20.66
N ARG A 42 23.14 5.87 -20.34
CA ARG A 42 24.24 6.21 -19.42
C ARG A 42 23.81 6.13 -17.95
N HIS A 43 22.51 6.13 -17.68
CA HIS A 43 21.94 6.08 -16.33
C HIS A 43 21.32 4.72 -16.01
N TYR A 44 20.84 4.00 -17.05
CA TYR A 44 20.13 2.72 -16.93
C TYR A 44 20.60 1.77 -18.03
N GLU A 45 20.91 0.54 -17.68
CA GLU A 45 21.35 -0.47 -18.64
C GLU A 45 20.24 -0.91 -19.58
N ASN A 46 19.00 -0.97 -19.09
CA ASN A 46 17.83 -1.46 -19.82
C ASN A 46 16.53 -0.83 -19.29
N LYS A 47 15.41 -1.24 -19.90
CA LYS A 47 14.04 -0.84 -19.52
C LYS A 47 13.68 -1.36 -18.12
N GLU A 48 14.08 -2.58 -17.83
CA GLU A 48 13.78 -3.30 -16.61
C GLU A 48 14.34 -2.58 -15.39
N GLU A 49 15.55 -2.05 -15.47
CA GLU A 49 16.18 -1.25 -14.41
C GLU A 49 15.37 0.03 -14.11
N VAL A 50 14.90 0.70 -15.15
CA VAL A 50 14.02 1.88 -14.96
C VAL A 50 12.73 1.49 -14.25
N ILE A 51 12.11 0.39 -14.65
CA ILE A 51 10.87 -0.09 -14.04
C ILE A 51 11.09 -0.50 -12.57
N GLN A 52 12.20 -1.17 -12.25
CA GLN A 52 12.55 -1.50 -10.88
C GLN A 52 12.67 -0.23 -10.01
N GLU A 53 13.25 0.84 -10.54
CA GLU A 53 13.34 2.10 -9.83
C GLU A 53 11.97 2.79 -9.65
N VAL A 54 11.09 2.69 -10.65
CA VAL A 54 9.69 3.16 -10.53
C VAL A 54 8.95 2.41 -9.42
N VAL A 55 9.13 1.09 -9.34
CA VAL A 55 8.55 0.26 -8.26
C VAL A 55 9.13 0.65 -6.90
N ALA A 56 10.45 0.85 -6.82
CA ALA A 56 11.10 1.29 -5.59
C ALA A 56 10.60 2.66 -5.11
N GLU A 57 10.32 3.59 -6.06
CA GLU A 57 9.72 4.88 -5.75
C GLU A 57 8.31 4.73 -5.19
N ALA A 58 7.48 3.88 -5.80
CA ALA A 58 6.14 3.60 -5.32
C ALA A 58 6.16 3.05 -3.87
N TYR A 59 7.09 2.14 -3.56
CA TYR A 59 7.28 1.64 -2.19
C TYR A 59 7.75 2.72 -1.22
N ARG A 60 8.63 3.65 -1.65
CA ARG A 60 9.02 4.80 -0.82
C ARG A 60 7.84 5.67 -0.45
N HIS A 61 6.97 5.99 -1.41
CA HIS A 61 5.74 6.73 -1.17
C HIS A 61 4.81 5.98 -0.21
N PHE A 62 4.62 4.68 -0.43
CA PHE A 62 3.80 3.86 0.46
C PHE A 62 4.32 3.88 1.91
N THR A 63 5.62 3.73 2.09
CA THR A 63 6.26 3.78 3.41
C THR A 63 5.99 5.10 4.15
N GLN A 64 5.95 6.24 3.43
CA GLN A 64 5.60 7.53 4.02
C GLN A 64 4.17 7.56 4.58
N TYR A 65 3.22 6.90 3.91
CA TYR A 65 1.87 6.73 4.43
C TYR A 65 1.87 5.87 5.71
N LEU A 66 2.59 4.77 5.71
CA LEU A 66 2.67 3.88 6.87
C LEU A 66 3.26 4.56 8.11
N TYR A 67 4.22 5.47 7.93
CA TYR A 67 4.81 6.19 9.07
C TYR A 67 3.81 7.06 9.83
N ARG A 68 2.69 7.46 9.23
CA ARG A 68 1.59 8.16 9.94
C ARG A 68 1.05 7.30 11.10
N ALA A 69 1.14 5.99 11.01
CA ALA A 69 0.71 5.10 12.10
C ALA A 69 1.57 5.24 13.37
N LEU A 70 2.82 5.70 13.24
CA LEU A 70 3.72 5.90 14.38
C LEU A 70 3.34 7.12 15.24
N GLU A 71 2.43 7.98 14.76
CA GLU A 71 1.87 9.09 15.53
C GLU A 71 0.91 8.62 16.63
N GLY A 72 0.38 7.38 16.53
CA GLY A 72 -0.48 6.79 17.54
C GLY A 72 0.24 6.56 18.87
N GLN A 73 -0.41 6.95 19.96
CA GLN A 73 0.15 6.86 21.31
C GLN A 73 -0.02 5.46 21.92
N THR A 74 -1.02 4.71 21.47
CA THR A 74 -1.34 3.37 21.97
C THR A 74 -1.17 2.31 20.88
N PRO A 75 -0.97 1.02 21.22
CA PRO A 75 -0.96 -0.06 20.25
C PRO A 75 -2.21 -0.08 19.34
N VAL A 76 -3.39 0.17 19.91
CA VAL A 76 -4.66 0.21 19.19
C VAL A 76 -4.68 1.37 18.19
N GLU A 77 -4.25 2.55 18.59
CA GLU A 77 -4.19 3.71 17.69
C GLU A 77 -3.23 3.46 16.53
N ARG A 78 -2.01 2.96 16.81
CA ARG A 78 -1.04 2.64 15.76
C ARG A 78 -1.55 1.58 14.80
N PHE A 79 -2.21 0.56 15.30
CA PHE A 79 -2.81 -0.49 14.48
C PHE A 79 -3.92 0.04 13.57
N VAL A 80 -4.84 0.84 14.11
CA VAL A 80 -5.93 1.46 13.34
C VAL A 80 -5.39 2.47 12.32
N LEU A 81 -4.41 3.29 12.70
CA LEU A 81 -3.78 4.24 11.79
C LEU A 81 -3.02 3.55 10.67
N ALA A 82 -2.37 2.40 10.92
CA ALA A 82 -1.74 1.61 9.88
C ALA A 82 -2.75 1.16 8.80
N GLY A 83 -3.88 0.59 9.22
CA GLY A 83 -4.95 0.19 8.30
C GLY A 83 -5.53 1.36 7.51
N ARG A 84 -5.75 2.51 8.16
CA ARG A 84 -6.19 3.75 7.50
C ARG A 84 -5.17 4.25 6.48
N SER A 85 -3.89 4.28 6.85
CA SER A 85 -2.81 4.72 5.96
C SER A 85 -2.72 3.85 4.70
N TYR A 86 -2.95 2.54 4.83
CA TYR A 86 -3.02 1.63 3.68
C TYR A 86 -4.16 1.98 2.73
N PHE A 87 -5.36 2.20 3.30
CA PHE A 87 -6.53 2.62 2.53
C PHE A 87 -6.31 3.98 1.85
N ASP A 88 -5.83 4.96 2.62
CA ASP A 88 -5.60 6.31 2.11
C ASP A 88 -4.56 6.30 0.98
N PHE A 89 -3.46 5.55 1.12
CA PHE A 89 -2.49 5.36 0.04
C PHE A 89 -3.16 4.82 -1.23
N ALA A 90 -3.94 3.76 -1.10
CA ALA A 90 -4.62 3.17 -2.26
C ALA A 90 -5.57 4.18 -2.93
N MET A 91 -6.35 4.95 -2.15
CA MET A 91 -7.35 5.89 -2.68
C MET A 91 -6.76 7.21 -3.19
N GLU A 92 -5.67 7.68 -2.60
CA GLU A 92 -5.03 8.94 -2.96
C GLU A 92 -3.95 8.76 -4.05
N GLN A 93 -3.35 7.57 -4.11
CA GLN A 93 -2.26 7.22 -5.03
C GLN A 93 -2.57 5.94 -5.81
N PRO A 94 -3.73 5.87 -6.52
CA PRO A 94 -4.19 4.63 -7.17
C PRO A 94 -3.15 4.07 -8.14
N ALA A 95 -2.47 4.93 -8.80
CA ALA A 95 -1.44 4.66 -9.76
C ALA A 95 -0.19 4.00 -9.14
N LEU A 96 0.30 4.55 -8.02
CA LEU A 96 1.42 3.93 -7.28
C LEU A 96 0.99 2.62 -6.62
N TYR A 97 -0.27 2.53 -6.16
CA TYR A 97 -0.84 1.29 -5.66
C TYR A 97 -0.83 0.19 -6.72
N GLU A 98 -1.23 0.52 -7.95
CA GLU A 98 -1.19 -0.41 -9.09
C GLU A 98 0.24 -0.85 -9.41
N ILE A 99 1.21 0.06 -9.41
CA ILE A 99 2.63 -0.25 -9.64
C ILE A 99 3.17 -1.28 -8.63
N ILE A 100 2.82 -1.14 -7.34
CA ILE A 100 3.30 -2.04 -6.28
C ILE A 100 2.79 -3.47 -6.47
N TYR A 101 1.58 -3.63 -6.96
CA TYR A 101 0.87 -4.92 -7.03
C TYR A 101 0.81 -5.52 -8.44
N LEU A 102 1.67 -5.06 -9.34
CA LEU A 102 1.78 -5.64 -10.67
C LEU A 102 2.21 -7.10 -10.64
N PRO A 103 1.72 -7.91 -11.60
CA PRO A 103 2.22 -9.25 -11.81
C PRO A 103 3.73 -9.24 -12.08
N THR A 104 4.48 -10.08 -11.38
CA THR A 104 5.94 -10.26 -11.54
C THR A 104 6.37 -10.66 -12.94
N GLU A 105 5.48 -11.27 -13.72
CA GLU A 105 5.67 -11.60 -15.14
C GLU A 105 6.07 -10.38 -16.00
N LEU A 106 5.67 -9.20 -15.53
CA LEU A 106 5.95 -7.94 -16.22
C LEU A 106 7.35 -7.37 -15.91
N LEU A 107 8.04 -7.89 -14.90
CA LEU A 107 9.40 -7.46 -14.54
C LEU A 107 10.50 -8.24 -15.28
N GLY A 108 10.13 -9.03 -16.29
CA GLY A 108 11.10 -9.70 -17.18
C GLY A 108 11.85 -10.87 -16.55
N SER A 109 11.60 -11.19 -15.31
CA SER A 109 12.29 -12.31 -14.65
C SER A 109 11.47 -13.58 -14.75
N HIS A 110 11.87 -14.50 -15.61
CA HIS A 110 11.51 -15.93 -15.54
C HIS A 110 12.15 -16.62 -14.31
N THR A 111 12.79 -15.87 -13.44
CA THR A 111 13.35 -16.35 -12.18
C THR A 111 12.30 -16.14 -11.09
N HIS A 112 11.93 -17.21 -10.41
CA HIS A 112 11.12 -17.19 -9.18
C HIS A 112 11.86 -16.54 -8.00
N GLU A 113 12.80 -15.65 -8.25
CA GLU A 113 13.33 -14.82 -7.18
C GLU A 113 12.25 -13.82 -6.79
N PRO A 114 11.71 -13.93 -5.57
CA PRO A 114 10.73 -12.97 -5.10
C PRO A 114 11.38 -11.58 -5.14
N LEU A 115 10.61 -10.56 -5.53
CA LEU A 115 10.98 -9.14 -5.38
C LEU A 115 11.05 -8.77 -3.88
N MET A 116 11.74 -9.59 -3.10
CA MET A 116 11.98 -9.39 -1.68
C MET A 116 13.12 -8.39 -1.51
N THR A 117 12.87 -7.15 -1.96
CA THR A 117 13.76 -6.04 -1.65
C THR A 117 13.71 -5.75 -0.15
N ASP A 118 14.76 -5.13 0.38
CA ASP A 118 14.79 -4.70 1.79
C ASP A 118 13.55 -3.86 2.15
N GLN A 119 13.03 -3.09 1.22
CA GLN A 119 11.83 -2.28 1.40
C GLN A 119 10.55 -3.13 1.56
N VAL A 120 10.37 -4.16 0.76
CA VAL A 120 9.22 -5.08 0.86
C VAL A 120 9.27 -5.82 2.19
N CYS A 121 10.46 -6.29 2.58
CA CYS A 121 10.68 -6.93 3.88
C CYS A 121 10.37 -5.97 5.03
N ALA A 122 10.82 -4.72 4.96
CA ALA A 122 10.57 -3.72 5.99
C ALA A 122 9.07 -3.39 6.14
N ILE A 123 8.32 -3.33 5.04
CA ILE A 123 6.87 -3.13 5.06
C ILE A 123 6.16 -4.34 5.69
N GLY A 124 6.55 -5.56 5.32
CA GLY A 124 6.02 -6.79 5.94
C GLY A 124 6.31 -6.84 7.44
N GLN A 125 7.52 -6.45 7.85
CA GLN A 125 7.91 -6.37 9.24
C GLN A 125 7.11 -5.28 9.98
N PHE A 126 6.90 -4.11 9.37
CA PHE A 126 6.07 -3.05 9.95
C PHE A 126 4.67 -3.55 10.32
N TRP A 127 4.00 -4.30 9.43
CA TRP A 127 2.68 -4.88 9.70
C TRP A 127 2.72 -5.92 10.81
N THR A 128 3.71 -6.81 10.75
CA THR A 128 3.91 -7.84 11.78
C THR A 128 4.14 -7.24 13.16
N ASP A 129 4.90 -6.14 13.23
CA ASP A 129 5.16 -5.45 14.49
C ASP A 129 3.90 -4.79 15.06
N ARG A 130 3.03 -4.21 14.23
CA ARG A 130 1.74 -3.65 14.69
C ARG A 130 0.84 -4.74 15.28
N VAL A 131 0.79 -5.91 14.66
CA VAL A 131 0.04 -7.06 15.19
C VAL A 131 0.67 -7.57 16.49
N ARG A 132 2.00 -7.69 16.55
CA ARG A 132 2.72 -8.11 17.76
C ARG A 132 2.44 -7.16 18.94
N GLU A 133 2.53 -5.85 18.73
CA GLU A 133 2.18 -4.87 19.76
C GLU A 133 0.77 -5.03 20.30
N MET A 134 -0.20 -5.36 19.44
CA MET A 134 -1.57 -5.62 19.83
C MET A 134 -1.69 -6.91 20.67
N MET A 135 -0.96 -7.97 20.31
CA MET A 135 -0.91 -9.23 21.06
C MET A 135 -0.25 -9.03 22.43
N ASP A 136 0.92 -8.40 22.46
CA ASP A 136 1.69 -8.14 23.68
C ASP A 136 0.90 -7.27 24.68
N ALA A 137 0.08 -6.36 24.17
CA ALA A 137 -0.81 -5.54 24.96
C ALA A 137 -2.13 -6.25 25.34
N GLY A 138 -2.34 -7.47 24.90
CA GLY A 138 -3.52 -8.28 25.20
C GLY A 138 -4.80 -7.86 24.48
N TYR A 139 -4.72 -7.14 23.39
CA TYR A 139 -5.86 -6.76 22.56
C TYR A 139 -6.20 -7.80 21.48
N LEU A 140 -5.20 -8.52 20.99
CA LEU A 140 -5.37 -9.67 20.10
C LEU A 140 -5.07 -10.96 20.85
N ARG A 141 -5.72 -12.04 20.43
CA ARG A 141 -5.43 -13.39 20.93
C ARG A 141 -4.02 -13.79 20.52
N GLU A 142 -3.37 -14.60 21.35
CA GLU A 142 -2.05 -15.16 21.05
C GLU A 142 -2.07 -15.97 19.74
N GLY A 143 -1.00 -15.86 18.98
CA GLY A 143 -0.83 -16.52 17.71
C GLY A 143 0.45 -16.09 17.00
N ASP A 144 0.60 -16.49 15.75
CA ASP A 144 1.70 -16.02 14.91
C ASP A 144 1.37 -14.62 14.36
N PRO A 145 2.12 -13.56 14.76
CA PRO A 145 1.84 -12.20 14.30
C PRO A 145 1.95 -12.04 12.79
N TYR A 146 2.82 -12.81 12.14
CA TYR A 146 2.95 -12.78 10.68
C TYR A 146 1.70 -13.33 9.99
N GLN A 147 1.19 -14.48 10.42
CA GLN A 147 -0.02 -15.06 9.83
C GLN A 147 -1.24 -14.15 10.02
N VAL A 148 -1.39 -13.53 11.20
CA VAL A 148 -2.48 -12.58 11.45
C VAL A 148 -2.31 -11.33 10.58
N SER A 149 -1.09 -10.78 10.46
CA SER A 149 -0.84 -9.62 9.61
C SER A 149 -1.15 -9.91 8.14
N MET A 150 -0.78 -11.09 7.64
CA MET A 150 -1.10 -11.52 6.28
C MET A 150 -2.60 -11.69 6.05
N THR A 151 -3.34 -12.21 7.03
CA THR A 151 -4.81 -12.34 6.94
C THR A 151 -5.47 -10.98 6.81
N LEU A 152 -5.08 -10.01 7.64
CA LEU A 152 -5.62 -8.65 7.63
C LEU A 152 -5.25 -7.91 6.35
N TRP A 153 -4.01 -8.02 5.91
CA TRP A 153 -3.55 -7.41 4.67
C TRP A 153 -4.24 -7.98 3.45
N ALA A 154 -4.33 -9.31 3.32
CA ALA A 154 -4.98 -9.98 2.20
C ALA A 154 -6.45 -9.57 2.08
N HIS A 155 -7.15 -9.43 3.22
CA HIS A 155 -8.52 -8.94 3.25
C HIS A 155 -8.63 -7.51 2.73
N ALA A 156 -7.84 -6.59 3.26
CA ALA A 156 -7.85 -5.19 2.85
C ALA A 156 -7.47 -5.03 1.37
N HIS A 157 -6.39 -5.70 0.95
CA HIS A 157 -5.92 -5.71 -0.43
C HIS A 157 -6.98 -6.30 -1.38
N GLY A 158 -7.61 -7.40 -0.99
CA GLY A 158 -8.67 -8.03 -1.77
C GLY A 158 -9.84 -7.08 -2.06
N LEU A 159 -10.37 -6.41 -1.04
CA LEU A 159 -11.47 -5.46 -1.21
C LEU A 159 -11.08 -4.27 -2.10
N ILE A 160 -9.91 -3.69 -1.91
CA ILE A 160 -9.41 -2.59 -2.74
C ILE A 160 -9.22 -3.05 -4.21
N SER A 161 -8.63 -4.24 -4.40
CA SER A 161 -8.43 -4.82 -5.74
C SER A 161 -9.75 -5.06 -6.48
N ILE A 162 -10.75 -5.59 -5.78
CA ILE A 162 -12.08 -5.85 -6.35
C ILE A 162 -12.80 -4.53 -6.66
N TYR A 163 -12.63 -3.51 -5.79
CA TYR A 163 -13.17 -2.16 -6.02
C TYR A 163 -12.62 -1.54 -7.29
N TYR A 164 -11.30 -1.55 -7.50
CA TYR A 164 -10.68 -1.00 -8.70
C TYR A 164 -11.09 -1.71 -10.00
N ARG A 165 -11.52 -2.95 -9.89
CA ARG A 165 -12.07 -3.72 -11.02
C ARG A 165 -13.55 -3.46 -11.27
N GLY A 166 -14.21 -2.61 -10.47
CA GLY A 166 -15.64 -2.32 -10.59
C GLY A 166 -16.55 -3.50 -10.26
N LEU A 167 -16.07 -4.44 -9.42
CA LEU A 167 -16.79 -5.68 -9.08
C LEU A 167 -17.52 -5.61 -7.74
N LEU A 168 -17.39 -4.50 -7.00
CA LEU A 168 -18.14 -4.28 -5.76
C LEU A 168 -19.39 -3.40 -6.02
N PRO A 169 -20.49 -3.66 -5.35
CA PRO A 169 -21.69 -2.84 -5.41
C PRO A 169 -21.55 -1.59 -4.50
N VAL A 170 -20.48 -0.82 -4.69
CA VAL A 170 -20.19 0.40 -3.96
C VAL A 170 -19.96 1.53 -4.96
N GLU A 171 -20.48 2.71 -4.68
CA GLU A 171 -20.50 3.82 -5.64
C GLU A 171 -19.25 4.71 -5.53
N ASN A 172 -18.64 4.75 -4.35
CA ASN A 172 -17.54 5.66 -4.07
C ASN A 172 -16.60 5.11 -2.98
N LYS A 173 -15.51 5.83 -2.73
CA LYS A 173 -14.51 5.44 -1.73
C LYS A 173 -15.02 5.42 -0.28
N GLU A 174 -16.06 6.20 0.04
CA GLU A 174 -16.63 6.22 1.40
C GLU A 174 -17.46 4.96 1.66
N ASP A 175 -18.20 4.49 0.66
CA ASP A 175 -18.92 3.21 0.72
C ASP A 175 -17.93 2.05 0.85
N LEU A 176 -16.81 2.10 0.13
CA LEU A 176 -15.73 1.11 0.29
C LEU A 176 -15.15 1.16 1.70
N ARG A 177 -14.92 2.35 2.26
CA ARG A 177 -14.40 2.54 3.63
C ARG A 177 -15.35 1.93 4.66
N LEU A 178 -16.65 2.12 4.50
CA LEU A 178 -17.66 1.53 5.37
C LEU A 178 -17.64 0.00 5.27
N LEU A 179 -17.67 -0.55 4.05
CA LEU A 179 -17.59 -1.99 3.82
C LEU A 179 -16.33 -2.61 4.45
N MET A 180 -15.18 -1.97 4.25
CA MET A 180 -13.92 -2.42 4.85
C MET A 180 -13.96 -2.37 6.38
N THR A 181 -14.54 -1.32 6.95
CA THR A 181 -14.67 -1.17 8.40
C THR A 181 -15.56 -2.27 8.99
N GLU A 182 -16.73 -2.51 8.40
CA GLU A 182 -17.66 -3.53 8.87
C GLU A 182 -17.08 -4.95 8.75
N SER A 183 -16.44 -5.25 7.64
CA SER A 183 -15.83 -6.56 7.43
C SER A 183 -14.60 -6.77 8.33
N PHE A 184 -13.80 -5.73 8.57
CA PHE A 184 -12.71 -5.76 9.54
C PHE A 184 -13.22 -6.03 10.97
N LEU A 185 -14.31 -5.38 11.40
CA LEU A 185 -14.89 -5.62 12.72
C LEU A 185 -15.34 -7.08 12.89
N ARG A 186 -15.91 -7.70 11.84
CA ARG A 186 -16.26 -9.13 11.87
C ARG A 186 -15.03 -10.03 11.98
N MET A 187 -13.91 -9.69 11.35
CA MET A 187 -12.65 -10.42 11.55
C MET A 187 -12.15 -10.27 12.99
N MET A 188 -12.31 -9.09 13.57
CA MET A 188 -11.90 -8.82 14.96
C MET A 188 -12.72 -9.59 16.01
N GLU A 189 -13.94 -10.04 15.70
CA GLU A 189 -14.69 -10.96 16.56
C GLU A 189 -13.93 -12.28 16.80
N GLY A 190 -13.18 -12.75 15.78
CA GLY A 190 -12.36 -13.96 15.89
C GLY A 190 -10.95 -13.71 16.42
N LEU A 191 -10.37 -12.55 16.16
CA LEU A 191 -8.98 -12.22 16.50
C LEU A 191 -8.85 -11.44 17.80
N GLY A 192 -9.83 -10.63 18.16
CA GLY A 192 -9.83 -9.76 19.33
C GLY A 192 -10.07 -10.51 20.65
N THR A 193 -9.66 -9.89 21.73
CA THR A 193 -9.97 -10.28 23.09
C THR A 193 -11.12 -9.42 23.65
N GLU A 194 -11.64 -9.76 24.82
CA GLU A 194 -12.61 -8.92 25.54
C GLU A 194 -12.09 -7.49 25.75
N LYS A 195 -10.80 -7.35 26.05
CA LYS A 195 -10.14 -6.04 26.18
C LYS A 195 -10.22 -5.19 24.91
N TYR A 196 -10.08 -5.80 23.73
CA TYR A 196 -10.27 -5.11 22.46
C TYR A 196 -11.73 -4.68 22.27
N GLU A 197 -12.68 -5.56 22.59
CA GLU A 197 -14.12 -5.25 22.45
C GLU A 197 -14.54 -4.06 23.31
N GLU A 198 -14.02 -3.94 24.54
CA GLU A 198 -14.29 -2.79 25.42
C GLU A 198 -13.84 -1.48 24.80
N VAL A 199 -12.62 -1.44 24.23
CA VAL A 199 -12.09 -0.25 23.55
C VAL A 199 -12.89 0.07 22.29
N ALA A 200 -13.25 -0.94 21.50
CA ALA A 200 -14.01 -0.77 20.27
C ALA A 200 -15.43 -0.22 20.58
N LYS A 201 -16.11 -0.71 21.61
CA LYS A 201 -17.40 -0.20 22.08
C LYS A 201 -17.30 1.27 22.54
N GLY A 202 -16.24 1.60 23.29
CA GLY A 202 -15.98 2.98 23.73
C GLY A 202 -15.77 3.95 22.57
N ALA A 203 -15.00 3.55 21.55
CA ALA A 203 -14.75 4.35 20.37
C ALA A 203 -16.02 4.56 19.52
N HIS A 204 -16.88 3.55 19.43
CA HIS A 204 -18.15 3.63 18.71
C HIS A 204 -19.15 4.56 19.42
N ALA A 205 -19.22 4.49 20.72
CA ALA A 205 -20.06 5.38 21.55
C ALA A 205 -19.62 6.85 21.40
N ALA A 206 -18.31 7.12 21.41
CA ALA A 206 -17.76 8.46 21.23
C ALA A 206 -18.09 9.08 19.86
N ARG A 207 -18.05 8.28 18.78
CA ARG A 207 -18.42 8.73 17.43
C ARG A 207 -19.89 9.10 17.29
N ASN A 208 -20.78 8.40 17.99
CA ASN A 208 -22.22 8.66 17.95
C ASN A 208 -22.63 9.91 18.78
N LEU A 209 -21.71 10.45 19.59
CA LEU A 209 -21.92 11.67 20.39
C LEU A 209 -21.43 12.94 19.70
N GLU A 210 -20.65 12.84 18.60
CA GLU A 210 -20.30 14.01 17.78
C GLU A 210 -21.51 14.36 16.90
N PRO A 211 -22.09 15.57 17.05
CA PRO A 211 -23.20 16.00 16.20
C PRO A 211 -22.70 16.10 14.75
N SER A 212 -23.44 15.47 13.83
CA SER A 212 -23.26 15.63 12.38
C SER A 212 -23.11 17.12 12.06
N LYS A 213 -21.89 17.55 11.72
CA LYS A 213 -21.69 18.88 11.14
C LYS A 213 -22.30 18.84 9.74
N ALA A 214 -23.52 19.39 9.67
CA ALA A 214 -24.23 19.67 8.43
C ALA A 214 -23.48 20.71 7.59
#